data_c88d766af30967c13538439ba0fef6d7
#
_entry.id   c88d766af30967c13538439ba0fef6d7
#
_cell.length_a   1.000
_cell.length_b   1.000
_cell.length_c   1.000
_cell.angle_alpha   90.00
_cell.angle_beta   90.00
_cell.angle_gamma   90.00
#
_symmetry.space_group_name_H-M   'P 1'
#
loop_
_entity.id
_entity.type
_entity.pdbx_description
1 polymer ?
#
loop_
_entity_poly.entity_id
_entity_poly.type
_entity_poly.pdbx_seq_one_letter_code
_entity_poly.pdbx_strand_id
1 'polypeptide(L)'
;MQEKKFIYAVIENNGESPPFVESRTGGIDAAPLETVCYRDLAAVVSAIDASRFDPDLSGEASSAQKEESLKADLLKYQQVNFFLLEQSRRSGMLPLRFGLTARDKEEVEGVLERVYIQLRTYLDRLKGKVELVVQASWDLPKILQEIAGDNPELMGADRVQTGRMLFEAAEVRREKFAAAIHDKLSPFARDFSEGPRKAEAMILNRSYLVEREKEPLFDEGMDFLGTKYEGHLSFRYIGPLPAYSFVNIELTQ
;
A
#
# COMPACT_ATOMS: atom_id res chain seq x y z
N MET A 1 -18.38 16.64 -23.15
CA MET A 1 -17.75 15.61 -22.29
C MET A 1 -18.32 15.80 -20.91
N GLN A 2 -18.79 14.74 -20.30
CA GLN A 2 -19.31 14.81 -18.92
C GLN A 2 -18.11 14.69 -17.96
N GLU A 3 -17.96 15.66 -17.06
CA GLU A 3 -16.85 15.74 -16.10
C GLU A 3 -17.26 15.05 -14.81
N LYS A 4 -16.35 14.25 -14.23
CA LYS A 4 -16.48 13.67 -12.88
C LYS A 4 -15.35 14.17 -11.98
N LYS A 5 -15.44 13.96 -10.67
CA LYS A 5 -14.38 14.22 -9.70
C LYS A 5 -13.69 12.92 -9.34
N PHE A 6 -12.38 12.86 -9.56
CA PHE A 6 -11.52 11.78 -9.07
C PHE A 6 -11.04 12.13 -7.66
N ILE A 7 -11.13 11.19 -6.71
CA ILE A 7 -10.82 11.44 -5.31
C ILE A 7 -9.52 10.73 -4.94
N TYR A 8 -8.51 11.48 -4.46
CA TYR A 8 -7.19 10.96 -4.11
C TYR A 8 -7.08 10.53 -2.65
N ALA A 9 -7.44 11.43 -1.75
CA ALA A 9 -7.28 11.28 -0.32
C ALA A 9 -8.23 12.19 0.45
N VAL A 10 -8.37 11.92 1.74
CA VAL A 10 -8.95 12.86 2.71
C VAL A 10 -7.86 13.34 3.65
N ILE A 11 -7.83 14.63 3.92
CA ILE A 11 -6.89 15.30 4.83
C ILE A 11 -7.64 16.08 5.91
N GLU A 12 -6.97 16.45 6.98
CA GLU A 12 -7.51 17.39 7.97
C GLU A 12 -7.65 18.79 7.34
N ASN A 13 -8.81 19.43 7.53
CA ASN A 13 -9.07 20.81 7.16
C ASN A 13 -8.92 21.70 8.39
N ASN A 14 -7.77 22.34 8.53
CA ASN A 14 -7.47 23.23 9.66
C ASN A 14 -7.87 24.70 9.38
N GLY A 15 -8.62 24.96 8.30
CA GLY A 15 -8.98 26.30 7.87
C GLY A 15 -7.86 27.08 7.18
N GLU A 16 -6.69 26.46 6.99
CA GLU A 16 -5.58 26.99 6.20
C GLU A 16 -5.77 26.66 4.71
N SER A 17 -5.16 27.45 3.82
CA SER A 17 -5.16 27.13 2.41
C SER A 17 -4.49 25.77 2.17
N PRO A 18 -5.10 24.89 1.35
CA PRO A 18 -4.51 23.59 1.06
C PRO A 18 -3.11 23.73 0.46
N PRO A 19 -2.13 22.93 0.91
CA PRO A 19 -0.72 23.08 0.52
C PRO A 19 -0.45 22.94 -0.99
N PHE A 20 -1.38 22.35 -1.74
CA PHE A 20 -1.24 22.17 -3.19
C PHE A 20 -1.73 23.35 -4.01
N VAL A 21 -2.40 24.34 -3.43
CA VAL A 21 -2.83 25.58 -4.16
C VAL A 21 -1.61 26.30 -4.73
N GLU A 22 -0.47 26.24 -4.05
CA GLU A 22 0.80 26.83 -4.49
C GLU A 22 1.71 25.85 -5.26
N SER A 23 1.34 24.56 -5.29
CA SER A 23 2.15 23.54 -5.94
C SER A 23 1.85 23.42 -7.43
N ARG A 24 2.87 23.08 -8.21
CA ARG A 24 2.71 22.69 -9.63
C ARG A 24 2.25 21.24 -9.78
N THR A 25 1.85 20.56 -8.70
CA THR A 25 1.38 19.17 -8.72
C THR A 25 -0.06 19.16 -9.22
N GLY A 26 -0.24 18.81 -10.50
CA GLY A 26 -1.57 18.55 -11.06
C GLY A 26 -2.05 17.14 -10.73
N GLY A 27 -3.34 16.88 -10.86
CA GLY A 27 -3.96 15.56 -10.83
C GLY A 27 -3.79 14.76 -12.14
N ILE A 28 -4.64 13.76 -12.35
CA ILE A 28 -4.76 13.05 -13.62
C ILE A 28 -5.06 14.06 -14.72
N ASP A 29 -4.52 13.86 -15.92
CA ASP A 29 -4.59 14.78 -17.06
C ASP A 29 -4.07 16.21 -16.76
N ALA A 30 -3.17 16.35 -15.80
CA ALA A 30 -2.67 17.62 -15.30
C ALA A 30 -3.78 18.57 -14.80
N ALA A 31 -4.97 18.05 -14.51
CA ALA A 31 -6.08 18.82 -13.98
C ALA A 31 -5.71 19.43 -12.62
N PRO A 32 -6.14 20.67 -12.31
CA PRO A 32 -5.89 21.28 -11.02
C PRO A 32 -6.41 20.41 -9.87
N LEU A 33 -5.65 20.35 -8.78
CA LEU A 33 -6.12 19.76 -7.54
C LEU A 33 -7.00 20.78 -6.81
N GLU A 34 -8.13 20.30 -6.31
CA GLU A 34 -9.11 21.08 -5.55
C GLU A 34 -9.43 20.35 -4.24
N THR A 35 -10.03 21.09 -3.29
CA THR A 35 -10.60 20.49 -2.07
C THR A 35 -12.11 20.60 -2.07
N VAL A 36 -12.75 19.56 -1.56
CA VAL A 36 -14.14 19.58 -1.15
C VAL A 36 -14.16 19.37 0.37
N CYS A 37 -14.66 20.38 1.09
CA CYS A 37 -14.60 20.41 2.54
C CYS A 37 -15.94 20.01 3.17
N TYR A 38 -15.85 19.25 4.26
CA TYR A 38 -16.97 19.02 5.18
C TYR A 38 -16.44 19.07 6.60
N ARG A 39 -16.87 20.05 7.39
CA ARG A 39 -16.36 20.33 8.74
C ARG A 39 -14.82 20.47 8.72
N ASP A 40 -14.14 19.65 9.51
CA ASP A 40 -12.68 19.58 9.66
C ASP A 40 -12.02 18.55 8.72
N LEU A 41 -12.73 18.10 7.69
CA LEU A 41 -12.23 17.21 6.64
C LEU A 41 -12.20 17.91 5.29
N ALA A 42 -11.23 17.56 4.47
CA ALA A 42 -11.15 17.96 3.08
C ALA A 42 -10.77 16.76 2.18
N ALA A 43 -11.64 16.44 1.23
CA ALA A 43 -11.29 15.52 0.15
C ALA A 43 -10.47 16.26 -0.91
N VAL A 44 -9.33 15.68 -1.31
CA VAL A 44 -8.50 16.18 -2.41
C VAL A 44 -8.97 15.52 -3.70
N VAL A 45 -9.39 16.34 -4.67
CA VAL A 45 -10.01 15.90 -5.92
C VAL A 45 -9.40 16.59 -7.13
N SER A 46 -9.59 16.01 -8.31
CA SER A 46 -9.41 16.71 -9.59
C SER A 46 -10.55 16.37 -10.55
N ALA A 47 -10.74 17.21 -11.56
CA ALA A 47 -11.63 16.89 -12.68
C ALA A 47 -11.04 15.77 -13.53
N ILE A 48 -11.90 14.87 -14.03
CA ILE A 48 -11.55 13.84 -15.03
C ILE A 48 -12.68 13.66 -16.02
N ASP A 49 -12.37 13.11 -17.20
CA ASP A 49 -13.40 12.66 -18.15
C ASP A 49 -14.17 11.46 -17.58
N ALA A 50 -15.51 11.54 -17.61
CA ALA A 50 -16.40 10.52 -17.05
C ALA A 50 -16.18 9.13 -17.66
N SER A 51 -15.76 9.04 -18.93
CA SER A 51 -15.55 7.77 -19.64
C SER A 51 -14.33 7.00 -19.16
N ARG A 52 -13.40 7.64 -18.43
CA ARG A 52 -12.08 7.08 -18.14
C ARG A 52 -12.10 5.90 -17.17
N PHE A 53 -13.00 5.93 -16.18
CA PHE A 53 -13.16 4.87 -15.18
C PHE A 53 -14.54 4.19 -15.24
N ASP A 54 -15.31 4.46 -16.29
CA ASP A 54 -16.62 3.87 -16.49
C ASP A 54 -16.54 2.81 -17.60
N PRO A 55 -16.74 1.51 -17.29
CA PRO A 55 -16.69 0.45 -18.30
C PRO A 55 -17.67 0.63 -19.45
N ASP A 56 -18.84 1.21 -19.15
CA ASP A 56 -19.93 1.38 -20.12
C ASP A 56 -19.70 2.57 -21.06
N LEU A 57 -18.91 3.55 -20.63
CA LEU A 57 -18.58 4.76 -21.40
C LEU A 57 -17.20 4.70 -22.06
N SER A 58 -16.38 3.71 -21.73
CA SER A 58 -15.05 3.54 -22.31
C SER A 58 -15.17 3.10 -23.78
N GLY A 59 -14.89 4.01 -24.72
CA GLY A 59 -14.96 3.76 -26.15
C GLY A 59 -14.04 2.63 -26.67
N GLU A 60 -13.95 2.45 -27.99
CA GLU A 60 -13.27 1.37 -28.73
C GLU A 60 -11.72 1.37 -28.65
N ALA A 61 -11.11 1.96 -27.61
CA ALA A 61 -9.66 1.89 -27.41
C ALA A 61 -9.19 0.43 -27.25
N SER A 62 -8.05 0.09 -27.85
CA SER A 62 -7.48 -1.25 -27.72
C SER A 62 -7.15 -1.58 -26.24
N SER A 63 -7.14 -2.86 -25.88
CA SER A 63 -6.81 -3.29 -24.51
C SER A 63 -5.43 -2.80 -24.03
N ALA A 64 -4.45 -2.74 -24.94
CA ALA A 64 -3.11 -2.23 -24.67
C ALA A 64 -3.10 -0.72 -24.35
N GLN A 65 -3.85 0.08 -25.10
CA GLN A 65 -3.96 1.52 -24.86
C GLN A 65 -4.67 1.82 -23.52
N LYS A 66 -5.71 1.04 -23.18
CA LYS A 66 -6.39 1.16 -21.88
C LYS A 66 -5.44 0.82 -20.72
N GLU A 67 -4.63 -0.23 -20.87
CA GLU A 67 -3.67 -0.63 -19.86
C GLU A 67 -2.56 0.43 -19.65
N GLU A 68 -2.04 1.01 -20.72
CA GLU A 68 -1.03 2.07 -20.65
C GLU A 68 -1.59 3.34 -20.00
N SER A 69 -2.80 3.74 -20.38
CA SER A 69 -3.50 4.88 -19.77
C SER A 69 -3.73 4.63 -18.27
N LEU A 70 -4.19 3.44 -17.89
CA LEU A 70 -4.43 3.09 -16.49
C LEU A 70 -3.14 3.11 -15.65
N LYS A 71 -2.01 2.64 -16.22
CA LYS A 71 -0.69 2.72 -15.58
C LYS A 71 -0.25 4.17 -15.37
N ALA A 72 -0.44 5.04 -16.35
CA ALA A 72 -0.13 6.46 -16.24
C ALA A 72 -0.98 7.14 -15.15
N ASP A 73 -2.27 6.83 -15.09
CA ASP A 73 -3.19 7.34 -14.07
C ASP A 73 -2.81 6.86 -12.66
N LEU A 74 -2.46 5.59 -12.52
CA LEU A 74 -2.01 5.04 -11.26
C LEU A 74 -0.72 5.71 -10.77
N LEU A 75 0.25 5.94 -11.66
CA LEU A 75 1.48 6.67 -11.32
C LEU A 75 1.16 8.10 -10.88
N LYS A 76 0.24 8.77 -11.57
CA LYS A 76 -0.16 10.13 -11.23
C LYS A 76 -0.89 10.18 -9.88
N TYR A 77 -1.79 9.25 -9.63
CA TYR A 77 -2.45 9.07 -8.34
C TYR A 77 -1.42 8.86 -7.21
N GLN A 78 -0.43 8.02 -7.42
CA GLN A 78 0.65 7.80 -6.46
C GLN A 78 1.45 9.08 -6.20
N GLN A 79 1.84 9.82 -7.25
CA GLN A 79 2.56 11.10 -7.11
C GLN A 79 1.78 12.11 -6.26
N VAL A 80 0.47 12.25 -6.50
CA VAL A 80 -0.40 13.13 -5.70
C VAL A 80 -0.42 12.68 -4.24
N ASN A 81 -0.62 11.40 -3.99
CA ASN A 81 -0.68 10.88 -2.62
C ASN A 81 0.67 10.99 -1.89
N PHE A 82 1.80 10.79 -2.57
CA PHE A 82 3.12 11.05 -1.99
C PHE A 82 3.31 12.53 -1.65
N PHE A 83 2.92 13.43 -2.54
CA PHE A 83 2.96 14.86 -2.26
C PHE A 83 2.11 15.20 -1.03
N LEU A 84 0.89 14.69 -0.94
CA LEU A 84 0.00 14.91 0.20
C LEU A 84 0.58 14.33 1.50
N LEU A 85 1.20 13.15 1.45
CA LEU A 85 1.87 12.53 2.60
C LEU A 85 2.97 13.43 3.18
N GLU A 86 3.76 14.06 2.31
CA GLU A 86 4.84 14.96 2.73
C GLU A 86 4.30 16.28 3.30
N GLN A 87 3.25 16.81 2.72
CA GLN A 87 2.60 18.03 3.23
C GLN A 87 1.85 17.79 4.55
N SER A 88 1.30 16.59 4.73
CA SER A 88 0.47 16.23 5.90
C SER A 88 1.28 15.58 7.04
N ARG A 89 2.58 15.85 7.15
CA ARG A 89 3.44 15.22 8.17
C ARG A 89 2.93 15.37 9.61
N ARG A 90 2.27 16.47 9.93
CA ARG A 90 1.73 16.80 11.27
C ARG A 90 0.22 16.60 11.36
N SER A 91 -0.48 16.65 10.24
CA SER A 91 -1.91 16.39 10.11
C SER A 91 -2.10 14.94 9.60
N GLY A 92 -3.27 14.38 9.74
CA GLY A 92 -3.57 13.06 9.19
C GLY A 92 -3.80 13.13 7.67
N MET A 93 -3.39 12.08 6.98
CA MET A 93 -3.76 11.84 5.59
C MET A 93 -4.32 10.43 5.47
N LEU A 94 -5.47 10.32 4.83
CA LEU A 94 -6.16 9.07 4.55
C LEU A 94 -6.16 8.84 3.04
N PRO A 95 -5.30 7.97 2.49
CA PRO A 95 -5.35 7.65 1.07
C PRO A 95 -6.63 6.88 0.77
N LEU A 96 -7.33 7.24 -0.30
CA LEU A 96 -8.51 6.52 -0.75
C LEU A 96 -8.14 5.56 -1.87
N ARG A 97 -9.00 4.59 -2.14
CA ARG A 97 -8.76 3.58 -3.18
C ARG A 97 -8.65 4.25 -4.55
N PHE A 98 -7.67 3.81 -5.37
CA PHE A 98 -7.54 4.23 -6.77
C PHE A 98 -8.81 3.91 -7.56
N GLY A 99 -9.23 4.85 -8.42
CA GLY A 99 -10.43 4.72 -9.24
C GLY A 99 -11.72 5.20 -8.56
N LEU A 100 -11.64 5.78 -7.36
CA LEU A 100 -12.81 6.36 -6.70
C LEU A 100 -13.19 7.69 -7.37
N THR A 101 -14.42 7.76 -7.85
CA THR A 101 -14.96 8.94 -8.54
C THR A 101 -16.31 9.34 -7.97
N ALA A 102 -16.65 10.62 -8.11
CA ALA A 102 -17.97 11.17 -7.82
C ALA A 102 -18.44 12.01 -9.01
N ARG A 103 -19.75 12.23 -9.16
CA ARG A 103 -20.34 13.03 -10.24
C ARG A 103 -19.91 14.49 -10.19
N ASP A 104 -19.92 15.05 -8.99
CA ASP A 104 -19.71 16.46 -8.71
C ASP A 104 -19.18 16.67 -7.28
N LYS A 105 -18.99 17.93 -6.89
CA LYS A 105 -18.54 18.31 -5.55
C LYS A 105 -19.58 18.01 -4.47
N GLU A 106 -20.84 18.15 -4.79
CA GLU A 106 -21.98 17.92 -3.89
C GLU A 106 -22.04 16.44 -3.47
N GLU A 107 -21.77 15.53 -4.42
CA GLU A 107 -21.69 14.10 -4.11
C GLU A 107 -20.48 13.76 -3.24
N VAL A 108 -19.32 14.39 -3.48
CA VAL A 108 -18.13 14.24 -2.62
C VAL A 108 -18.44 14.70 -1.20
N GLU A 109 -19.06 15.86 -1.04
CA GLU A 109 -19.44 16.39 0.28
C GLU A 109 -20.43 15.45 0.99
N GLY A 110 -21.44 14.95 0.28
CA GLY A 110 -22.39 13.97 0.82
C GLY A 110 -21.74 12.66 1.24
N VAL A 111 -20.68 12.21 0.55
CA VAL A 111 -19.87 11.05 0.97
C VAL A 111 -19.12 11.38 2.27
N LEU A 112 -18.43 12.52 2.34
CA LEU A 112 -17.73 12.95 3.55
C LEU A 112 -18.66 13.03 4.76
N GLU A 113 -19.87 13.54 4.57
CA GLU A 113 -20.89 13.63 5.62
C GLU A 113 -21.30 12.25 6.13
N ARG A 114 -21.68 11.34 5.21
CA ARG A 114 -22.16 9.98 5.57
C ARG A 114 -21.16 9.16 6.36
N VAL A 115 -19.88 9.25 6.02
CA VAL A 115 -18.82 8.43 6.64
C VAL A 115 -17.87 9.27 7.52
N TYR A 116 -18.29 10.45 7.94
CA TYR A 116 -17.49 11.40 8.70
C TYR A 116 -16.77 10.77 9.90
N ILE A 117 -17.51 10.03 10.74
CA ILE A 117 -16.95 9.40 11.94
C ILE A 117 -15.87 8.36 11.60
N GLN A 118 -16.10 7.58 10.54
CA GLN A 118 -15.10 6.60 10.09
C GLN A 118 -13.83 7.30 9.58
N LEU A 119 -13.98 8.32 8.72
CA LEU A 119 -12.85 9.09 8.19
C LEU A 119 -12.04 9.74 9.31
N ARG A 120 -12.72 10.33 10.30
CA ARG A 120 -12.06 10.94 11.46
C ARG A 120 -11.24 9.91 12.26
N THR A 121 -11.86 8.76 12.54
CA THR A 121 -11.20 7.67 13.27
C THR A 121 -9.94 7.19 12.54
N TYR A 122 -10.00 7.02 11.20
CA TYR A 122 -8.84 6.66 10.41
C TYR A 122 -7.76 7.75 10.39
N LEU A 123 -8.14 9.02 10.21
CA LEU A 123 -7.18 10.13 10.24
C LEU A 123 -6.44 10.20 11.57
N ASP A 124 -7.13 10.08 12.69
CA ASP A 124 -6.53 10.07 14.03
C ASP A 124 -5.57 8.86 14.20
N ARG A 125 -5.98 7.68 13.72
CA ARG A 125 -5.15 6.47 13.73
C ARG A 125 -3.87 6.62 12.90
N LEU A 126 -3.96 7.26 11.72
CA LEU A 126 -2.87 7.38 10.75
C LEU A 126 -1.99 8.61 10.96
N LYS A 127 -2.41 9.56 11.77
CA LYS A 127 -1.70 10.81 12.03
C LYS A 127 -0.25 10.57 12.45
N GLY A 128 0.69 11.21 11.76
CA GLY A 128 2.13 11.09 12.03
C GLY A 128 2.74 9.72 11.71
N LYS A 129 2.03 8.87 10.96
CA LYS A 129 2.49 7.53 10.60
C LYS A 129 2.63 7.35 9.10
N VAL A 130 3.43 6.37 8.72
CA VAL A 130 3.67 5.95 7.34
C VAL A 130 3.56 4.43 7.25
N GLU A 131 3.36 3.95 6.04
CA GLU A 131 3.44 2.53 5.73
C GLU A 131 4.85 2.19 5.21
N LEU A 132 5.45 1.16 5.80
CA LEU A 132 6.71 0.55 5.38
C LEU A 132 6.44 -0.89 4.97
N VAL A 133 6.71 -1.25 3.72
CA VAL A 133 6.45 -2.59 3.19
C VAL A 133 7.73 -3.40 3.15
N VAL A 134 7.71 -4.57 3.76
CA VAL A 134 8.81 -5.53 3.76
C VAL A 134 8.38 -6.79 3.03
N GLN A 135 9.14 -7.13 2.00
CA GLN A 135 9.02 -8.40 1.30
C GLN A 135 10.33 -9.16 1.49
N ALA A 136 10.23 -10.44 1.85
CA ALA A 136 11.36 -11.34 1.96
C ALA A 136 11.15 -12.55 1.07
N SER A 137 12.22 -12.98 0.38
CA SER A 137 12.22 -14.14 -0.50
C SER A 137 13.50 -14.95 -0.29
N TRP A 138 13.45 -16.21 -0.62
CA TRP A 138 14.61 -17.11 -0.61
C TRP A 138 14.85 -17.74 -1.98
N ASP A 139 16.03 -18.35 -2.16
CA ASP A 139 16.29 -19.26 -3.26
C ASP A 139 15.68 -20.63 -2.90
N LEU A 140 14.47 -20.91 -3.38
CA LEU A 140 13.71 -22.11 -3.02
C LEU A 140 14.46 -23.40 -3.39
N PRO A 141 15.05 -23.57 -4.58
CA PRO A 141 15.88 -24.75 -4.90
C PRO A 141 17.00 -24.98 -3.90
N LYS A 142 17.74 -23.94 -3.53
CA LYS A 142 18.82 -24.02 -2.54
C LYS A 142 18.30 -24.47 -1.17
N ILE A 143 17.21 -23.88 -0.70
CA ILE A 143 16.58 -24.22 0.58
C ILE A 143 16.09 -25.67 0.59
N LEU A 144 15.49 -26.16 -0.50
CA LEU A 144 15.06 -27.56 -0.59
C LEU A 144 16.25 -28.53 -0.55
N GLN A 145 17.38 -28.19 -1.19
CA GLN A 145 18.62 -28.96 -1.10
C GLN A 145 19.19 -28.99 0.32
N GLU A 146 19.21 -27.86 1.02
CA GLU A 146 19.63 -27.77 2.41
C GLU A 146 18.73 -28.63 3.32
N ILE A 147 17.40 -28.54 3.15
CA ILE A 147 16.44 -29.35 3.93
C ILE A 147 16.65 -30.85 3.68
N ALA A 148 16.86 -31.26 2.44
CA ALA A 148 17.14 -32.65 2.09
C ALA A 148 18.45 -33.13 2.73
N GLY A 149 19.49 -32.30 2.76
CA GLY A 149 20.75 -32.59 3.42
C GLY A 149 20.66 -32.71 4.95
N ASP A 150 19.84 -31.84 5.57
CA ASP A 150 19.61 -31.83 7.00
C ASP A 150 18.71 -33.00 7.48
N ASN A 151 17.97 -33.64 6.56
CA ASN A 151 17.02 -34.71 6.86
C ASN A 151 17.24 -35.93 5.93
N PRO A 152 18.35 -36.68 6.10
CA PRO A 152 18.68 -37.84 5.23
C PRO A 152 17.61 -38.93 5.18
N GLU A 153 16.78 -39.03 6.22
CA GLU A 153 15.66 -39.97 6.32
C GLU A 153 14.59 -39.74 5.24
N LEU A 154 14.52 -38.53 4.66
CA LEU A 154 13.62 -38.23 3.56
C LEU A 154 14.04 -38.91 2.24
N MET A 155 15.30 -39.30 2.11
CA MET A 155 15.89 -39.86 0.86
C MET A 155 15.47 -41.27 0.55
N GLY A 156 14.86 -42.01 1.47
CA GLY A 156 14.37 -43.39 1.28
C GLY A 156 12.89 -43.51 0.95
N ALA A 157 12.17 -42.41 0.92
CA ALA A 157 10.74 -42.38 0.64
C ALA A 157 10.44 -42.37 -0.87
N ASP A 158 9.23 -42.77 -1.23
CA ASP A 158 8.70 -42.55 -2.58
C ASP A 158 8.80 -41.07 -3.00
N ARG A 159 9.00 -40.80 -4.30
CA ARG A 159 9.22 -39.45 -4.83
C ARG A 159 8.11 -38.48 -4.47
N VAL A 160 6.85 -38.91 -4.50
CA VAL A 160 5.68 -38.07 -4.15
C VAL A 160 5.69 -37.75 -2.66
N GLN A 161 5.97 -38.75 -1.83
CA GLN A 161 6.05 -38.60 -0.39
C GLN A 161 7.24 -37.71 0.01
N THR A 162 8.41 -37.91 -0.58
CA THR A 162 9.59 -37.04 -0.39
C THR A 162 9.28 -35.59 -0.76
N GLY A 163 8.65 -35.35 -1.92
CA GLY A 163 8.28 -34.00 -2.34
C GLY A 163 7.34 -33.32 -1.35
N ARG A 164 6.35 -34.04 -0.83
CA ARG A 164 5.43 -33.51 0.18
C ARG A 164 6.15 -33.18 1.51
N MET A 165 7.00 -34.08 2.00
CA MET A 165 7.75 -33.88 3.25
C MET A 165 8.73 -32.69 3.13
N LEU A 166 9.40 -32.54 1.99
CA LEU A 166 10.26 -31.38 1.72
C LEU A 166 9.47 -30.07 1.71
N PHE A 167 8.28 -30.08 1.09
CA PHE A 167 7.42 -28.92 1.06
C PHE A 167 6.92 -28.54 2.47
N GLU A 168 6.49 -29.52 3.27
CA GLU A 168 6.06 -29.30 4.66
C GLU A 168 7.21 -28.74 5.51
N ALA A 169 8.42 -29.28 5.37
CA ALA A 169 9.60 -28.77 6.07
C ALA A 169 10.00 -27.36 5.60
N ALA A 170 9.83 -27.05 4.31
CA ALA A 170 10.03 -25.69 3.80
C ALA A 170 9.01 -24.70 4.38
N GLU A 171 7.72 -25.07 4.53
CA GLU A 171 6.72 -24.22 5.16
C GLU A 171 7.07 -23.93 6.63
N VAL A 172 7.49 -24.92 7.40
CA VAL A 172 7.95 -24.73 8.78
C VAL A 172 9.16 -23.78 8.84
N ARG A 173 10.13 -23.92 7.92
CA ARG A 173 11.30 -23.03 7.85
C ARG A 173 10.90 -21.62 7.44
N ARG A 174 9.93 -21.47 6.53
CA ARG A 174 9.34 -20.17 6.13
C ARG A 174 8.73 -19.43 7.30
N GLU A 175 7.91 -20.12 8.08
CA GLU A 175 7.25 -19.52 9.27
C GLU A 175 8.28 -19.03 10.28
N LYS A 176 9.35 -19.79 10.52
CA LYS A 176 10.45 -19.37 11.40
C LYS A 176 11.15 -18.10 10.91
N PHE A 177 11.42 -17.98 9.61
CA PHE A 177 12.00 -16.75 9.06
C PHE A 177 11.00 -15.58 9.13
N ALA A 178 9.74 -15.81 8.76
CA ALA A 178 8.71 -14.77 8.84
C ALA A 178 8.51 -14.27 10.27
N ALA A 179 8.49 -15.17 11.26
CA ALA A 179 8.42 -14.80 12.68
C ALA A 179 9.66 -14.01 13.11
N ALA A 180 10.87 -14.47 12.80
CA ALA A 180 12.10 -13.79 13.18
C ALA A 180 12.23 -12.37 12.55
N ILE A 181 11.77 -12.18 11.33
CA ILE A 181 11.70 -10.88 10.69
C ILE A 181 10.68 -10.00 11.41
N HIS A 182 9.48 -10.53 11.69
CA HIS A 182 8.44 -9.81 12.39
C HIS A 182 8.88 -9.38 13.81
N ASP A 183 9.42 -10.30 14.59
CA ASP A 183 9.87 -10.04 15.96
C ASP A 183 10.94 -8.94 16.04
N LYS A 184 11.77 -8.84 14.98
CA LYS A 184 12.77 -7.76 14.90
C LYS A 184 12.15 -6.40 14.59
N LEU A 185 11.11 -6.34 13.75
CA LEU A 185 10.55 -5.08 13.22
C LEU A 185 9.32 -4.58 13.98
N SER A 186 8.50 -5.49 14.53
CA SER A 186 7.25 -5.16 15.22
C SER A 186 7.41 -4.19 16.41
N PRO A 187 8.52 -4.16 17.17
CA PRO A 187 8.67 -3.19 18.26
C PRO A 187 8.66 -1.73 17.80
N PHE A 188 8.96 -1.48 16.53
CA PHE A 188 9.00 -0.15 15.94
C PHE A 188 7.67 0.23 15.26
N ALA A 189 6.77 -0.74 15.04
CA ALA A 189 5.50 -0.55 14.40
C ALA A 189 4.34 -0.43 15.40
N ARG A 190 3.29 0.27 15.02
CA ARG A 190 2.02 0.35 15.77
C ARG A 190 1.02 -0.73 15.35
N ASP A 191 1.16 -1.19 14.12
CA ASP A 191 0.27 -2.18 13.52
C ASP A 191 0.95 -2.82 12.31
N PHE A 192 0.42 -3.93 11.81
CA PHE A 192 0.87 -4.56 10.59
C PHE A 192 -0.29 -5.17 9.80
N SER A 193 -0.10 -5.33 8.49
CA SER A 193 -1.05 -5.97 7.58
C SER A 193 -0.32 -6.96 6.69
N GLU A 194 -0.88 -8.17 6.58
CA GLU A 194 -0.35 -9.20 5.68
C GLU A 194 -0.78 -8.92 4.24
N GLY A 195 0.18 -8.88 3.35
CA GLY A 195 -0.08 -8.89 1.92
C GLY A 195 -0.07 -10.31 1.32
N PRO A 196 -0.66 -10.50 0.14
CA PRO A 196 -0.66 -11.80 -0.52
C PRO A 196 0.77 -12.22 -0.90
N ARG A 197 1.09 -13.49 -0.69
CA ARG A 197 2.31 -14.12 -1.22
C ARG A 197 2.11 -14.38 -2.71
N LYS A 198 2.87 -13.70 -3.57
CA LYS A 198 2.73 -13.77 -5.04
C LYS A 198 3.57 -14.87 -5.70
N ALA A 199 4.48 -15.51 -4.95
CA ALA A 199 5.36 -16.57 -5.44
C ALA A 199 5.71 -17.53 -4.30
N GLU A 200 6.01 -18.79 -4.65
CA GLU A 200 6.44 -19.81 -3.69
C GLU A 200 7.76 -19.45 -2.98
N ALA A 201 8.65 -18.74 -3.67
CA ALA A 201 9.89 -18.23 -3.09
C ALA A 201 9.66 -17.10 -2.06
N MET A 202 8.47 -16.52 -1.99
CA MET A 202 8.17 -15.42 -1.06
C MET A 202 7.91 -15.98 0.34
N ILE A 203 8.69 -15.48 1.30
CA ILE A 203 8.58 -15.81 2.72
C ILE A 203 7.54 -14.94 3.38
N LEU A 204 7.64 -13.63 3.15
CA LEU A 204 6.86 -12.59 3.83
C LEU A 204 6.54 -11.48 2.82
N ASN A 205 5.31 -10.97 2.91
CA ASN A 205 4.88 -9.72 2.30
C ASN A 205 4.03 -9.01 3.33
N ARG A 206 4.61 -8.03 4.02
CA ARG A 206 3.96 -7.40 5.17
C ARG A 206 4.16 -5.89 5.15
N SER A 207 3.08 -5.16 5.37
CA SER A 207 3.08 -3.73 5.59
C SER A 207 3.10 -3.43 7.08
N TYR A 208 3.92 -2.49 7.49
CA TYR A 208 4.02 -2.01 8.88
C TYR A 208 3.58 -0.55 8.95
N LEU A 209 2.72 -0.22 9.91
CA LEU A 209 2.35 1.15 10.22
C LEU A 209 3.31 1.69 11.28
N VAL A 210 4.18 2.61 10.86
CA VAL A 210 5.30 3.10 11.68
C VAL A 210 5.13 4.59 11.93
N GLU A 211 5.39 5.03 13.18
CA GLU A 211 5.51 6.46 13.48
C GLU A 211 6.73 7.03 12.78
N ARG A 212 6.60 8.19 12.12
CA ARG A 212 7.72 8.82 11.37
C ARG A 212 8.98 8.98 12.21
N GLU A 213 8.83 9.23 13.49
CA GLU A 213 9.96 9.36 14.44
C GLU A 213 10.71 8.06 14.66
N LYS A 214 10.06 6.92 14.37
CA LYS A 214 10.64 5.57 14.50
C LYS A 214 11.14 4.99 13.18
N GLU A 215 10.96 5.67 12.05
CA GLU A 215 11.48 5.22 10.76
C GLU A 215 12.99 4.88 10.84
N PRO A 216 13.87 5.73 11.44
CA PRO A 216 15.29 5.39 11.52
C PRO A 216 15.59 4.09 12.30
N LEU A 217 14.82 3.80 13.35
CA LEU A 217 14.98 2.55 14.11
C LEU A 217 14.49 1.34 13.33
N PHE A 218 13.45 1.52 12.51
CA PHE A 218 12.96 0.48 11.63
C PHE A 218 14.00 0.19 10.53
N ASP A 219 14.62 1.23 9.96
CA ASP A 219 15.70 1.12 8.97
C ASP A 219 16.91 0.36 9.53
N GLU A 220 17.35 0.67 10.76
CA GLU A 220 18.38 -0.09 11.47
C GLU A 220 17.99 -1.56 11.66
N GLY A 221 16.71 -1.81 11.92
CA GLY A 221 16.16 -3.16 12.00
C GLY A 221 16.27 -3.91 10.66
N MET A 222 16.00 -3.24 9.55
CA MET A 222 16.14 -3.79 8.20
C MET A 222 17.60 -4.06 7.83
N ASP A 223 18.51 -3.14 8.13
CA ASP A 223 19.96 -3.31 7.90
C ASP A 223 20.52 -4.52 8.68
N PHE A 224 20.10 -4.67 9.96
CA PHE A 224 20.42 -5.84 10.75
C PHE A 224 19.94 -7.13 10.11
N LEU A 225 18.69 -7.18 9.60
CA LEU A 225 18.14 -8.36 8.94
C LEU A 225 18.87 -8.66 7.64
N GLY A 226 19.19 -7.62 6.84
CA GLY A 226 19.97 -7.73 5.62
C GLY A 226 21.33 -8.39 5.86
N THR A 227 22.05 -7.93 6.86
CA THR A 227 23.36 -8.49 7.26
C THR A 227 23.22 -9.89 7.83
N LYS A 228 22.26 -10.11 8.73
CA LYS A 228 22.06 -11.40 9.41
C LYS A 228 21.73 -12.54 8.44
N TYR A 229 20.96 -12.23 7.39
CA TYR A 229 20.48 -13.23 6.44
C TYR A 229 21.12 -13.10 5.07
N GLU A 230 22.28 -12.44 4.97
CA GLU A 230 23.05 -12.32 3.74
C GLU A 230 23.31 -13.70 3.10
N GLY A 231 23.06 -13.81 1.79
CA GLY A 231 23.22 -15.08 1.04
C GLY A 231 22.11 -16.14 1.29
N HIS A 232 21.18 -15.89 2.22
CA HIS A 232 20.04 -16.77 2.50
C HIS A 232 18.70 -16.16 2.09
N LEU A 233 18.49 -14.87 2.36
CA LEU A 233 17.28 -14.15 2.05
C LEU A 233 17.58 -12.92 1.19
N SER A 234 16.61 -12.61 0.31
CA SER A 234 16.56 -11.34 -0.42
C SER A 234 15.45 -10.50 0.14
N PHE A 235 15.74 -9.24 0.47
CA PHE A 235 14.78 -8.29 0.99
C PHE A 235 14.43 -7.23 -0.06
N ARG A 236 13.14 -6.88 -0.14
CA ARG A 236 12.65 -5.67 -0.80
C ARG A 236 11.95 -4.82 0.25
N TYR A 237 12.51 -3.64 0.50
CA TYR A 237 12.01 -2.68 1.45
C TYR A 237 11.51 -1.44 0.71
N ILE A 238 10.26 -1.04 0.94
CA ILE A 238 9.58 0.02 0.18
C ILE A 238 8.88 0.94 1.16
N GLY A 239 9.14 2.22 1.05
CA GLY A 239 8.52 3.27 1.86
C GLY A 239 9.42 4.50 1.97
N PRO A 240 8.97 5.53 2.69
CA PRO A 240 7.65 5.64 3.31
C PRO A 240 6.52 5.79 2.29
N LEU A 241 5.40 5.09 2.52
CA LEU A 241 4.21 5.14 1.69
C LEU A 241 3.02 5.73 2.47
N PRO A 242 2.01 6.30 1.78
CA PRO A 242 0.69 6.49 2.36
C PRO A 242 0.12 5.16 2.86
N ALA A 243 -0.61 5.18 3.96
CA ALA A 243 -1.03 3.97 4.69
C ALA A 243 -2.16 3.19 3.99
N TYR A 244 -1.96 2.79 2.73
CA TYR A 244 -2.96 2.11 1.88
C TYR A 244 -3.45 0.80 2.50
N SER A 245 -2.55 0.01 3.08
CA SER A 245 -2.87 -1.31 3.65
C SER A 245 -3.63 -1.24 4.98
N PHE A 246 -3.79 -0.04 5.54
CA PHE A 246 -4.43 0.20 6.84
C PHE A 246 -5.78 0.91 6.71
N VAL A 247 -6.24 1.14 5.49
CA VAL A 247 -7.52 1.79 5.18
C VAL A 247 -8.44 0.79 4.51
N ASN A 248 -9.56 0.51 5.17
CA ASN A 248 -10.63 -0.30 4.60
C ASN A 248 -11.96 0.43 4.86
N ILE A 249 -12.28 1.37 3.98
CA ILE A 249 -13.54 2.11 4.01
C ILE A 249 -14.36 1.69 2.81
N GLU A 250 -15.51 1.08 3.07
CA GLU A 250 -16.52 0.82 2.04
C GLU A 250 -17.36 2.10 1.88
N LEU A 251 -17.02 2.86 0.87
CA LEU A 251 -17.84 3.99 0.43
C LEU A 251 -18.97 3.41 -0.44
N THR A 252 -19.96 2.80 0.21
CA THR A 252 -21.18 2.35 -0.48
C THR A 252 -21.92 3.54 -1.07
N GLN A 253 -22.22 3.42 -2.36
CA GLN A 253 -23.07 4.35 -3.10
C GLN A 253 -24.48 4.40 -2.55
#